data_ddd4e2a25b4a079dfdddf5e103dd58b1
#
_entry.id   ddd4e2a25b4a079dfdddf5e103dd58b1
#
_cell.length_a   1.000
_cell.length_b   1.000
_cell.length_c   1.000
_cell.angle_alpha   90.00
_cell.angle_beta   90.00
_cell.angle_gamma   90.00
#
_symmetry.space_group_name_H-M   'P 1'
#
loop_
_entity.id
_entity.type
_entity.pdbx_description
1 polymer ?
#
loop_
_entity_poly.entity_id
_entity_poly.type
_entity_poly.pdbx_seq_one_letter_code
_entity_poly.pdbx_strand_id
1 'polypeptide(L)'
;WKPDPVVLFRFSALTFNGHRIHYDADYARDVEGYPALVVNGSVSTLFLFEALLRRAPGAQIRSYEARTMQPVFCDRAAFLCGSAPDAEGRRTLWVETQDGAMAIRIQASMS
;
A
#
# COMPACT_ATOMS: atom_id res chain seq x y z
N TRP A 1 -0.26 -6.42 -8.71
CA TRP A 1 -1.37 -5.62 -8.20
C TRP A 1 -1.54 -4.35 -9.02
N LYS A 2 -2.74 -4.13 -9.51
CA LYS A 2 -3.08 -2.88 -10.16
C LYS A 2 -4.13 -2.17 -9.30
N PRO A 3 -3.78 -1.03 -8.69
CA PRO A 3 -4.72 -0.32 -7.82
C PRO A 3 -5.99 0.09 -8.56
N ASP A 4 -7.13 -0.09 -7.89
CA ASP A 4 -8.46 0.19 -8.45
C ASP A 4 -8.97 1.53 -7.92
N PRO A 5 -9.35 2.48 -8.79
CA PRO A 5 -9.90 3.77 -8.37
C PRO A 5 -11.16 3.63 -7.51
N VAL A 6 -11.98 2.62 -7.75
CA VAL A 6 -13.19 2.38 -6.96
C VAL A 6 -12.84 1.99 -5.53
N VAL A 7 -11.80 1.17 -5.34
CA VAL A 7 -11.30 0.82 -4.00
C VAL A 7 -10.81 2.07 -3.27
N LEU A 8 -10.08 2.95 -3.94
CA LEU A 8 -9.60 4.20 -3.35
C LEU A 8 -10.75 5.12 -2.93
N PHE A 9 -11.76 5.24 -3.77
CA PHE A 9 -12.96 6.02 -3.47
C PHE A 9 -13.68 5.46 -2.23
N ARG A 10 -13.91 4.14 -2.21
CA ARG A 10 -14.58 3.48 -1.08
C ARG A 10 -13.77 3.60 0.20
N PHE A 11 -12.47 3.44 0.13
CA PHE A 11 -11.59 3.56 1.29
C PHE A 11 -11.63 4.99 1.84
N SER A 12 -11.54 6.00 1.00
CA SER A 12 -11.66 7.40 1.41
C SER A 12 -12.99 7.68 2.08
N ALA A 13 -14.09 7.14 1.55
CA ALA A 13 -15.42 7.29 2.13
C ALA A 13 -15.54 6.63 3.50
N LEU A 14 -15.06 5.39 3.63
CA LEU A 14 -15.13 4.63 4.87
C LEU A 14 -14.26 5.19 5.98
N THR A 15 -13.14 5.80 5.65
CA THR A 15 -12.20 6.39 6.61
C THR A 15 -12.40 7.90 6.79
N PHE A 16 -13.39 8.48 6.13
CA PHE A 16 -13.62 9.93 6.12
C PHE A 16 -12.40 10.73 5.69
N ASN A 17 -11.59 10.16 4.80
CA ASN A 17 -10.41 10.83 4.25
C ASN A 17 -10.80 11.61 2.99
N GLY A 18 -10.95 12.93 3.14
CA GLY A 18 -11.36 13.83 2.07
C GLY A 18 -10.24 14.33 1.18
N HIS A 19 -9.01 13.81 1.29
CA HIS A 19 -7.90 14.26 0.46
C HIS A 19 -8.12 13.86 -1.00
N ARG A 20 -8.32 14.85 -1.85
CA ARG A 20 -8.83 14.67 -3.23
C ARG A 20 -7.89 13.90 -4.15
N ILE A 21 -6.60 13.81 -3.84
CA ILE A 21 -5.63 13.06 -4.66
C ILE A 21 -5.97 11.57 -4.74
N HIS A 22 -6.80 11.06 -3.83
CA HIS A 22 -7.17 9.65 -3.79
C HIS A 22 -8.41 9.32 -4.61
N TYR A 23 -9.23 10.31 -5.00
CA TYR A 23 -10.49 10.02 -5.70
C TYR A 23 -10.85 11.01 -6.81
N ASP A 24 -10.17 12.12 -6.94
CA ASP A 24 -10.41 13.15 -7.96
C ASP A 24 -9.20 13.23 -8.89
N ALA A 25 -9.28 12.54 -10.02
CA ALA A 25 -8.17 12.43 -10.95
C ALA A 25 -7.78 13.77 -11.57
N ASP A 26 -8.76 14.61 -11.88
CA ASP A 26 -8.50 15.93 -12.46
C ASP A 26 -7.76 16.83 -11.46
N TYR A 27 -8.22 16.83 -10.21
CA TYR A 27 -7.55 17.56 -9.14
C TYR A 27 -6.11 17.05 -8.93
N ALA A 28 -5.92 15.75 -8.88
CA ALA A 28 -4.58 15.15 -8.67
C ALA A 28 -3.60 15.60 -9.75
N ARG A 29 -4.03 15.62 -11.02
CA ARG A 29 -3.19 16.04 -12.15
C ARG A 29 -3.02 17.54 -12.23
N ASP A 30 -4.13 18.29 -12.20
CA ASP A 30 -4.15 19.69 -12.59
C ASP A 30 -3.78 20.63 -11.44
N VAL A 31 -4.01 20.24 -10.21
CA VAL A 31 -3.72 21.03 -9.01
C VAL A 31 -2.47 20.54 -8.30
N GLU A 32 -2.36 19.23 -8.06
CA GLU A 32 -1.24 18.66 -7.29
C GLU A 32 -0.08 18.17 -8.18
N GLY A 33 -0.29 18.04 -9.48
CA GLY A 33 0.77 17.67 -10.43
C GLY A 33 1.12 16.19 -10.45
N TYR A 34 0.27 15.32 -9.94
CA TYR A 34 0.46 13.87 -10.02
C TYR A 34 0.00 13.31 -11.36
N PRO A 35 0.63 12.23 -11.88
CA PRO A 35 0.21 11.63 -13.14
C PRO A 35 -1.14 10.93 -13.10
N ALA A 36 -1.60 10.51 -11.92
CA ALA A 36 -2.84 9.77 -11.70
C ALA A 36 -3.27 9.86 -10.25
N LEU A 37 -4.37 9.20 -9.88
CA LEU A 37 -4.78 9.07 -8.49
C LEU A 37 -3.69 8.41 -7.66
N VAL A 38 -3.45 8.95 -6.47
CA VAL A 38 -2.48 8.44 -5.52
C VAL A 38 -3.16 7.41 -4.61
N VAL A 39 -2.55 6.25 -4.45
CA VAL A 39 -3.03 5.20 -3.55
C VAL A 39 -2.77 5.61 -2.11
N ASN A 40 -3.79 5.53 -1.26
CA ASN A 40 -3.63 5.74 0.18
C ASN A 40 -2.61 4.75 0.74
N GLY A 41 -1.67 5.22 1.56
CA GLY A 41 -0.69 4.34 2.20
C GLY A 41 -1.33 3.21 3.01
N SER A 42 -2.45 3.49 3.65
CA SER A 42 -3.22 2.48 4.39
C SER A 42 -3.81 1.40 3.49
N VAL A 43 -4.20 1.73 2.25
CA VAL A 43 -4.66 0.73 1.27
C VAL A 43 -3.52 -0.21 0.93
N SER A 44 -2.34 0.31 0.61
CA SER A 44 -1.14 -0.51 0.36
C SER A 44 -0.81 -1.42 1.53
N THR A 45 -0.90 -0.90 2.76
CA THR A 45 -0.66 -1.67 3.99
C THR A 45 -1.64 -2.83 4.12
N LEU A 46 -2.93 -2.59 3.90
CA LEU A 46 -3.95 -3.64 3.99
C LEU A 46 -3.74 -4.73 2.94
N PHE A 47 -3.42 -4.36 1.70
CA PHE A 47 -3.14 -5.35 0.66
C PHE A 47 -1.88 -6.17 0.95
N LEU A 48 -0.84 -5.55 1.50
CA LEU A 48 0.35 -6.27 1.94
C LEU A 48 0.05 -7.27 3.06
N PHE A 49 -0.76 -6.87 4.04
CA PHE A 49 -1.17 -7.76 5.12
C PHE A 49 -2.03 -8.92 4.62
N GLU A 50 -2.97 -8.64 3.72
CA GLU A 50 -3.78 -9.70 3.12
C GLU A 50 -2.90 -10.71 2.37
N ALA A 51 -1.95 -10.24 1.57
CA ALA A 51 -1.03 -11.10 0.84
C ALA A 51 -0.18 -11.96 1.78
N LEU A 52 0.29 -11.38 2.89
CA LEU A 52 1.05 -12.11 3.92
C LEU A 52 0.20 -13.20 4.57
N LEU A 53 -1.00 -12.84 5.03
CA LEU A 53 -1.86 -13.78 5.78
C LEU A 53 -2.38 -14.92 4.89
N ARG A 54 -2.55 -14.68 3.60
CA ARG A 54 -2.88 -15.75 2.64
C ARG A 54 -1.76 -16.78 2.51
N ARG A 55 -0.50 -16.36 2.64
CA ARG A 55 0.67 -17.23 2.54
C ARG A 55 1.07 -17.87 3.88
N ALA A 56 0.63 -17.27 4.97
CA ALA A 56 0.92 -17.74 6.32
C ALA A 56 -0.39 -17.86 7.12
N PRO A 57 -1.27 -18.83 6.79
CA PRO A 57 -2.53 -19.01 7.49
C PRO A 57 -2.31 -19.24 8.98
N GLY A 58 -3.11 -18.55 9.82
CA GLY A 58 -2.99 -18.63 11.27
C GLY A 58 -1.94 -17.69 11.87
N ALA A 59 -1.12 -17.03 11.06
CA ALA A 59 -0.19 -16.01 11.56
C ALA A 59 -0.95 -14.79 12.07
N GLN A 60 -0.42 -14.16 13.10
CA GLN A 60 -0.97 -12.93 13.65
C GLN A 60 0.07 -11.81 13.61
N ILE A 61 -0.35 -10.66 13.12
CA ILE A 61 0.47 -9.46 13.13
C ILE A 61 0.26 -8.78 14.49
N ARG A 62 1.31 -8.68 15.29
CA ARG A 62 1.24 -8.04 16.60
C ARG A 62 1.44 -6.54 16.54
N SER A 63 2.41 -6.13 15.76
CA SER A 63 2.75 -4.73 15.59
C SER A 63 3.45 -4.53 14.25
N TYR A 64 3.46 -3.31 13.77
CA TYR A 64 4.19 -2.99 12.56
C TYR A 64 4.62 -1.52 12.54
N GLU A 65 5.65 -1.25 11.76
CA GLU A 65 6.08 0.09 11.42
C GLU A 65 6.05 0.23 9.90
N ALA A 66 5.44 1.30 9.41
CA ALA A 66 5.34 1.58 7.99
C ALA A 66 6.10 2.86 7.64
N ARG A 67 6.82 2.82 6.52
CA ARG A 67 7.50 3.99 5.97
C ARG A 67 7.15 4.14 4.50
N THR A 68 6.58 5.28 4.17
CA THR A 68 6.29 5.65 2.78
C THR A 68 7.48 6.41 2.21
N MET A 69 7.96 5.98 1.04
CA MET A 69 9.10 6.59 0.36
C MET A 69 8.69 7.33 -0.90
N GLN A 70 7.68 6.83 -1.62
CA GLN A 70 7.14 7.49 -2.80
C GLN A 70 5.71 7.04 -3.09
N PRO A 71 4.95 7.81 -3.89
CA PRO A 71 3.57 7.46 -4.21
C PRO A 71 3.44 6.19 -5.04
N VAL A 72 2.33 5.49 -4.85
CA VAL A 72 1.83 4.45 -5.77
C VAL A 72 0.65 5.05 -6.53
N PHE A 73 0.58 4.84 -7.83
CA PHE A 73 -0.45 5.42 -8.69
C PHE A 73 -1.39 4.37 -9.25
N CYS A 74 -2.66 4.76 -9.43
CA CYS A 74 -3.70 3.86 -9.95
C CYS A 74 -3.54 3.44 -11.40
N ASP A 75 -2.79 4.19 -12.21
CA ASP A 75 -2.66 3.93 -13.64
C ASP A 75 -1.59 2.90 -13.99
N ARG A 76 -0.89 2.37 -13.01
CA ARG A 76 0.22 1.43 -13.24
C ARG A 76 0.25 0.30 -12.22
N ALA A 77 0.74 -0.84 -12.66
CA ALA A 77 0.89 -2.02 -11.82
C ALA A 77 1.99 -1.82 -10.78
N ALA A 78 1.82 -2.49 -9.63
CA ALA A 78 2.81 -2.57 -8.58
C ALA A 78 2.91 -4.01 -8.09
N PHE A 79 3.96 -4.33 -7.35
CA PHE A 79 4.19 -5.65 -6.81
C PHE A 79 4.10 -5.62 -5.30
N LEU A 80 3.31 -6.55 -4.75
CA LEU A 80 3.23 -6.79 -3.31
C LEU A 80 4.29 -7.82 -2.95
N CYS A 81 5.28 -7.43 -2.19
CA CYS A 81 6.46 -8.24 -1.90
C CYS A 81 6.61 -8.48 -0.41
N GLY A 82 7.28 -9.58 -0.07
CA GLY A 82 7.55 -9.91 1.33
C GLY A 82 8.78 -10.80 1.45
N SER A 83 9.47 -10.67 2.58
CA SER A 83 10.62 -11.48 2.95
C SER A 83 10.20 -12.72 3.74
N ALA A 84 11.11 -13.69 3.87
CA ALA A 84 11.04 -14.69 4.92
C ALA A 84 11.22 -14.02 6.30
N PRO A 85 10.78 -14.66 7.40
CA PRO A 85 11.02 -14.13 8.74
C PRO A 85 12.51 -14.04 9.03
N ASP A 86 12.91 -12.99 9.74
CA ASP A 86 14.27 -12.87 10.27
C ASP A 86 14.46 -13.71 11.54
N ALA A 87 15.63 -13.60 12.19
CA ALA A 87 15.96 -14.36 13.40
C ALA A 87 15.00 -14.08 14.56
N GLU A 88 14.38 -12.89 14.61
CA GLU A 88 13.41 -12.50 15.64
C GLU A 88 11.95 -12.74 15.19
N GLY A 89 11.73 -13.37 14.05
CA GLY A 89 10.40 -13.64 13.52
C GLY A 89 9.72 -12.44 12.86
N ARG A 90 10.46 -11.36 12.61
CA ARG A 90 9.94 -10.19 11.90
C ARG A 90 9.97 -10.42 10.41
N ARG A 91 8.98 -9.85 9.71
CA ARG A 91 8.93 -9.87 8.25
C ARG A 91 8.97 -8.47 7.70
N THR A 92 9.66 -8.31 6.58
CA THR A 92 9.63 -7.08 5.80
C THR A 92 8.68 -7.26 4.64
N LEU A 93 7.72 -6.34 4.51
CA LEU A 93 6.79 -6.28 3.39
C LEU A 93 7.02 -4.96 2.66
N TRP A 94 6.83 -4.97 1.34
CA TRP A 94 6.96 -3.72 0.58
C TRP A 94 6.13 -3.75 -0.69
N VAL A 95 5.78 -2.56 -1.15
CA VAL A 95 5.24 -2.35 -2.49
C VAL A 95 6.38 -1.88 -3.38
N GLU A 96 6.60 -2.59 -4.47
CA GLU A 96 7.57 -2.23 -5.50
C GLU A 96 6.82 -1.68 -6.70
N THR A 97 7.24 -0.52 -7.19
CA THR A 97 6.66 0.07 -8.40
C THR A 97 7.11 -0.69 -9.64
N GLN A 98 6.43 -0.48 -10.76
CA GLN A 98 6.83 -1.12 -12.02
C GLN A 98 8.25 -0.72 -12.48
N ASP A 99 8.76 0.40 -11.98
CA ASP A 99 10.12 0.87 -12.25
C ASP A 99 11.17 0.25 -11.31
N GLY A 100 10.76 -0.64 -10.41
CA GLY A 100 11.65 -1.31 -9.49
C GLY A 100 11.97 -0.54 -8.22
N ALA A 101 11.28 0.57 -7.95
CA ALA A 101 11.50 1.36 -6.74
C ALA A 101 10.60 0.89 -5.60
N MET A 102 11.10 1.00 -4.38
CA MET A 102 10.34 0.68 -3.18
C MET A 102 9.47 1.88 -2.79
N ALA A 103 8.14 1.73 -2.84
CA ALA A 103 7.19 2.80 -2.55
C ALA A 103 6.81 2.88 -1.09
N ILE A 104 6.52 1.75 -0.46
CA ILE A 104 6.23 1.64 0.97
C ILE A 104 6.92 0.40 1.51
N ARG A 105 7.45 0.51 2.72
CA ARG A 105 8.09 -0.60 3.43
C ARG A 105 7.45 -0.75 4.80
N ILE A 106 7.15 -1.99 5.16
CA ILE A 106 6.58 -2.35 6.46
C ILE A 106 7.49 -3.37 7.12
N GLN A 107 7.77 -3.17 8.39
CA GLN A 107 8.34 -4.21 9.26
C GLN A 107 7.25 -4.68 10.22
N ALA A 108 6.89 -5.95 10.12
CA ALA A 108 5.84 -6.55 10.92
C ALA A 108 6.42 -7.56 11.90
N SER A 109 6.02 -7.44 13.17
CA SER A 109 6.30 -8.42 14.20
C SER A 109 5.14 -9.40 14.28
N MET A 110 5.47 -10.69 14.19
CA MET A 110 4.48 -11.77 14.13
C MET A 110 4.46 -12.54 15.43
N SER A 111 3.35 -13.20 15.70
CA SER A 111 3.27 -14.18 16.77
C SER A 111 2.99 -15.57 16.25
#